data_249b31821818a9e605d381ae2f119342
#
_entry.id   249b31821818a9e605d381ae2f119342
#
_cell.length_a   1.000
_cell.length_b   1.000
_cell.length_c   1.000
_cell.angle_alpha   90.00
_cell.angle_beta   90.00
_cell.angle_gamma   90.00
#
_symmetry.space_group_name_H-M   'P 1'
#
loop_
_entity.id
_entity.type
_entity.pdbx_description
1 polymer ?
#
loop_
_entity_poly.entity_id
_entity_poly.type
_entity_poly.pdbx_seq_one_letter_code
_entity_poly.pdbx_strand_id
1 'polypeptide(L)'
;MSLCINPLCQKPEENPDNTLFCFGCGSELLLEGRYRVTKELGGGGFGKTYEVNEARSNTNKVLKVLINNHPKAVELFQREAEVLKSLNHPGIPKVESDSYFTYFSRSSSEPLHCLIMEKIEGLDLWEYIRQREQRPIDEKLAIQWLSEVVEILQKVHGQNFFHRDIKPSNIMLRPNGRLALIDFGSARQVTETYISKQVQGQVTGIMTAGYSPPEQMHGQAMQQSDFFALGRTFVFLLTGREPSDFYNAQTGELKWQEATLGVKPEFASLLDQMMEHVPNLRPASTQIISQKLAGINSFKPVSQPVYQSGDIPPTILPGDYDAKEKSKAKSQEKSKYATIVRRFCAYQIDLIIVLFISTCISSFLSRSLGFDSTFTGEGIAGAWFGASGWLIGGLSLFTDVSALVKINLVIGLATNWLYFTVLESSKLQATLGKSILGVRVTDLNYQKISFAQANIRYWSKLISILMLMIGIIMIMLNEKKQSFHDMVAKTIVILK
;
A
#
# COMPACT_ATOMS: atom_id res chain seq x y z
N MET A 1 -2.80 28.34 -0.81
CA MET A 1 -3.91 27.83 -1.67
C MET A 1 -4.87 27.06 -0.80
N SER A 2 -6.19 27.15 -1.08
CA SER A 2 -7.22 26.45 -0.34
C SER A 2 -7.69 25.22 -1.11
N LEU A 3 -7.85 24.08 -0.43
CA LEU A 3 -8.35 22.84 -1.03
C LEU A 3 -9.85 22.67 -0.81
N CYS A 4 -10.56 22.22 -1.83
CA CYS A 4 -11.96 21.83 -1.73
C CYS A 4 -12.08 20.35 -1.31
N ILE A 5 -12.84 20.08 -0.24
CA ILE A 5 -13.04 18.71 0.27
C ILE A 5 -14.20 17.96 -0.42
N ASN A 6 -14.92 18.60 -1.33
CA ASN A 6 -15.99 17.93 -2.07
C ASN A 6 -15.42 16.81 -2.95
N PRO A 7 -15.78 15.52 -2.74
CA PRO A 7 -15.23 14.40 -3.50
C PRO A 7 -15.53 14.47 -5.00
N LEU A 8 -16.60 15.19 -5.38
CA LEU A 8 -17.06 15.34 -6.76
C LEU A 8 -16.47 16.58 -7.45
N CYS A 9 -15.62 17.35 -6.77
CA CYS A 9 -15.00 18.54 -7.35
C CYS A 9 -13.93 18.16 -8.37
N GLN A 10 -14.07 18.66 -9.59
CA GLN A 10 -13.09 18.40 -10.66
C GLN A 10 -11.80 19.22 -10.53
N LYS A 11 -11.86 20.35 -9.78
CA LYS A 11 -10.75 21.30 -9.61
C LYS A 11 -10.57 21.69 -8.14
N PRO A 12 -10.23 20.72 -7.26
CA PRO A 12 -10.17 20.97 -5.82
C PRO A 12 -9.00 21.89 -5.41
N GLU A 13 -7.94 21.96 -6.20
CA GLU A 13 -6.68 22.65 -5.85
C GLU A 13 -6.58 24.08 -6.44
N GLU A 14 -7.52 24.51 -7.29
CA GLU A 14 -7.44 25.76 -8.03
C GLU A 14 -8.05 26.96 -7.27
N ASN A 15 -7.92 27.02 -5.92
CA ASN A 15 -8.55 28.07 -5.13
C ASN A 15 -7.50 28.95 -4.42
N PRO A 16 -7.51 30.29 -4.63
CA PRO A 16 -6.69 31.23 -3.86
C PRO A 16 -7.04 31.23 -2.37
N ASP A 17 -6.08 31.66 -1.51
CA ASP A 17 -6.23 31.62 -0.06
C ASP A 17 -7.41 32.43 0.51
N ASN A 18 -7.81 33.51 -0.18
CA ASN A 18 -8.86 34.41 0.32
C ASN A 18 -10.26 34.10 -0.22
N THR A 19 -10.41 33.04 -1.01
CA THR A 19 -11.73 32.68 -1.56
C THR A 19 -12.56 31.94 -0.52
N LEU A 20 -13.87 32.28 -0.47
CA LEU A 20 -14.82 31.61 0.40
C LEU A 20 -15.48 30.40 -0.27
N PHE A 21 -15.57 30.40 -1.59
CA PHE A 21 -16.21 29.35 -2.37
C PHE A 21 -15.29 28.78 -3.42
N CYS A 22 -15.38 27.49 -3.65
CA CYS A 22 -14.59 26.77 -4.65
C CYS A 22 -14.94 27.22 -6.07
N PHE A 23 -13.95 27.58 -6.88
CA PHE A 23 -14.15 27.96 -8.28
C PHE A 23 -14.66 26.81 -9.15
N GLY A 24 -14.33 25.56 -8.80
CA GLY A 24 -14.74 24.38 -9.56
C GLY A 24 -16.18 23.94 -9.31
N CYS A 25 -16.66 23.97 -8.05
CA CYS A 25 -17.96 23.41 -7.67
C CYS A 25 -18.83 24.34 -6.81
N GLY A 26 -18.34 25.52 -6.42
CA GLY A 26 -19.07 26.49 -5.60
C GLY A 26 -19.27 26.07 -4.13
N SER A 27 -18.65 25.00 -3.66
CA SER A 27 -18.72 24.58 -2.26
C SER A 27 -17.91 25.49 -1.37
N GLU A 28 -18.31 25.65 -0.11
CA GLU A 28 -17.62 26.49 0.88
C GLU A 28 -16.23 25.95 1.17
N LEU A 29 -15.23 26.85 1.28
CA LEU A 29 -13.81 26.53 1.54
C LEU A 29 -13.38 26.83 2.97
N LEU A 30 -14.19 27.60 3.73
CA LEU A 30 -13.98 27.90 5.15
C LEU A 30 -14.96 27.10 5.99
N LEU A 31 -14.59 25.87 6.32
CA LEU A 31 -15.47 24.94 7.02
C LEU A 31 -15.80 25.49 8.41
N GLU A 32 -17.09 25.46 8.80
CA GLU A 32 -17.62 26.02 10.07
C GLU A 32 -17.19 27.48 10.30
N GLY A 33 -16.92 28.26 9.23
CA GLY A 33 -16.39 29.62 9.34
C GLY A 33 -15.05 29.71 10.10
N ARG A 34 -14.32 28.59 10.23
CA ARG A 34 -13.15 28.45 11.11
C ARG A 34 -11.98 27.74 10.47
N TYR A 35 -12.19 26.67 9.72
CA TYR A 35 -11.13 25.80 9.24
C TYR A 35 -10.92 25.90 7.73
N ARG A 36 -9.72 26.26 7.32
CA ARG A 36 -9.32 26.32 5.89
C ARG A 36 -8.41 25.15 5.57
N VAL A 37 -8.82 24.34 4.60
CA VAL A 37 -8.05 23.19 4.16
C VAL A 37 -6.87 23.65 3.31
N THR A 38 -5.66 23.24 3.67
CA THR A 38 -4.41 23.69 3.04
C THR A 38 -3.71 22.58 2.25
N LYS A 39 -3.81 21.31 2.71
CA LYS A 39 -3.07 20.19 2.11
C LYS A 39 -3.78 18.88 2.36
N GLU A 40 -3.80 17.98 1.38
CA GLU A 40 -4.15 16.58 1.58
C GLU A 40 -2.94 15.83 2.18
N LEU A 41 -3.15 15.16 3.31
CA LEU A 41 -2.11 14.39 4.01
C LEU A 41 -2.15 12.91 3.60
N GLY A 42 -3.34 12.40 3.30
CA GLY A 42 -3.53 11.03 2.87
C GLY A 42 -5.01 10.69 2.71
N GLY A 43 -5.28 9.49 2.18
CA GLY A 43 -6.65 9.04 2.00
C GLY A 43 -6.73 7.59 1.52
N GLY A 44 -7.92 7.03 1.64
CA GLY A 44 -8.26 5.69 1.22
C GLY A 44 -9.73 5.58 0.85
N GLY A 45 -10.22 4.36 0.59
CA GLY A 45 -11.58 4.12 0.14
C GLY A 45 -12.71 4.55 1.10
N PHE A 46 -12.40 4.85 2.36
CA PHE A 46 -13.39 5.24 3.36
C PHE A 46 -13.36 6.72 3.71
N GLY A 47 -12.22 7.39 3.53
CA GLY A 47 -12.09 8.79 3.90
C GLY A 47 -10.75 9.38 3.51
N LYS A 48 -10.63 10.68 3.75
CA LYS A 48 -9.43 11.48 3.49
C LYS A 48 -9.02 12.26 4.71
N THR A 49 -7.72 12.49 4.83
CA THR A 49 -7.12 13.28 5.91
C THR A 49 -6.42 14.49 5.31
N TYR A 50 -6.68 15.65 5.90
CA TYR A 50 -6.16 16.92 5.43
C TYR A 50 -5.47 17.69 6.55
N GLU A 51 -4.53 18.53 6.18
CA GLU A 51 -4.07 19.62 7.02
C GLU A 51 -5.01 20.81 6.85
N VAL A 52 -5.39 21.42 7.97
CA VAL A 52 -6.21 22.63 7.99
C VAL A 52 -5.57 23.70 8.84
N ASN A 53 -5.72 24.94 8.44
CA ASN A 53 -5.39 26.09 9.27
C ASN A 53 -6.65 26.59 9.96
N GLU A 54 -6.60 26.72 11.28
CA GLU A 54 -7.66 27.32 12.08
C GLU A 54 -7.53 28.85 12.07
N ALA A 55 -8.46 29.54 11.45
CA ALA A 55 -8.41 30.99 11.25
C ALA A 55 -8.35 31.80 12.54
N ARG A 56 -8.92 31.30 13.67
CA ARG A 56 -8.97 32.01 14.94
C ARG A 56 -7.64 31.98 15.71
N SER A 57 -6.97 30.83 15.70
CA SER A 57 -5.72 30.61 16.44
C SER A 57 -4.49 30.68 15.55
N ASN A 58 -4.66 30.67 14.23
CA ASN A 58 -3.62 30.51 13.22
C ASN A 58 -2.76 29.27 13.47
N THR A 59 -3.37 28.18 13.94
CA THR A 59 -2.70 26.91 14.20
C THR A 59 -3.09 25.86 13.18
N ASN A 60 -2.15 25.00 12.85
CA ASN A 60 -2.43 23.88 11.95
C ASN A 60 -3.02 22.72 12.74
N LYS A 61 -4.10 22.15 12.21
CA LYS A 61 -4.80 20.97 12.74
C LYS A 61 -4.93 19.91 11.65
N VAL A 62 -5.41 18.75 12.02
CA VAL A 62 -5.75 17.66 11.09
C VAL A 62 -7.25 17.55 11.00
N LEU A 63 -7.77 17.50 9.78
CA LEU A 63 -9.15 17.21 9.45
C LEU A 63 -9.24 15.80 8.85
N LYS A 64 -9.99 14.94 9.50
CA LYS A 64 -10.38 13.63 8.97
C LYS A 64 -11.79 13.73 8.40
N VAL A 65 -11.97 13.32 7.15
CA VAL A 65 -13.26 13.38 6.43
C VAL A 65 -13.69 11.97 6.06
N LEU A 66 -14.86 11.55 6.51
CA LEU A 66 -15.50 10.31 6.08
C LEU A 66 -16.25 10.56 4.76
N ILE A 67 -15.90 9.83 3.72
CA ILE A 67 -16.54 9.93 2.39
C ILE A 67 -17.64 8.87 2.24
N ASN A 68 -17.48 7.73 2.90
CA ASN A 68 -18.44 6.63 2.82
C ASN A 68 -19.58 6.85 3.85
N ASN A 69 -20.77 7.21 3.38
CA ASN A 69 -21.95 7.46 4.21
C ASN A 69 -22.75 6.20 4.59
N HIS A 70 -22.15 5.00 4.48
CA HIS A 70 -22.81 3.81 4.99
C HIS A 70 -23.07 3.96 6.51
N PRO A 71 -24.32 3.69 7.01
CA PRO A 71 -24.68 3.98 8.41
C PRO A 71 -23.72 3.44 9.44
N LYS A 72 -23.17 2.23 9.21
CA LYS A 72 -22.20 1.64 10.12
C LYS A 72 -20.84 2.37 10.10
N ALA A 73 -20.41 2.91 8.95
CA ALA A 73 -19.19 3.70 8.87
C ALA A 73 -19.33 5.04 9.63
N VAL A 74 -20.51 5.65 9.51
CA VAL A 74 -20.84 6.88 10.24
C VAL A 74 -20.85 6.63 11.74
N GLU A 75 -21.55 5.58 12.21
CA GLU A 75 -21.59 5.18 13.62
C GLU A 75 -20.17 5.00 14.21
N LEU A 76 -19.30 4.30 13.48
CA LEU A 76 -17.93 4.03 13.92
C LEU A 76 -17.09 5.31 13.95
N PHE A 77 -17.25 6.19 12.98
CA PHE A 77 -16.55 7.47 12.92
C PHE A 77 -16.99 8.41 14.06
N GLN A 78 -18.28 8.42 14.38
CA GLN A 78 -18.82 9.14 15.54
C GLN A 78 -18.26 8.59 16.85
N ARG A 79 -18.24 7.26 16.99
CA ARG A 79 -17.67 6.61 18.16
C ARG A 79 -16.17 6.90 18.31
N GLU A 80 -15.40 6.91 17.23
CA GLU A 80 -13.99 7.34 17.23
C GLU A 80 -13.86 8.77 17.79
N ALA A 81 -14.69 9.69 17.29
CA ALA A 81 -14.69 11.06 17.76
C ALA A 81 -15.03 11.19 19.26
N GLU A 82 -16.02 10.45 19.75
CA GLU A 82 -16.41 10.44 21.17
C GLU A 82 -15.29 9.88 22.06
N VAL A 83 -14.67 8.77 21.67
CA VAL A 83 -13.56 8.17 22.41
C VAL A 83 -12.38 9.14 22.46
N LEU A 84 -11.98 9.71 21.33
CA LEU A 84 -10.87 10.66 21.28
C LEU A 84 -11.13 11.93 22.12
N LYS A 85 -12.36 12.43 22.16
CA LYS A 85 -12.76 13.53 23.04
C LYS A 85 -12.59 13.21 24.53
N SER A 86 -12.81 11.95 24.91
CA SER A 86 -12.70 11.50 26.29
C SER A 86 -11.26 11.23 26.73
N LEU A 87 -10.34 11.04 25.79
CA LEU A 87 -8.94 10.73 26.06
C LEU A 87 -8.11 12.00 26.22
N ASN A 88 -7.42 12.10 27.37
CA ASN A 88 -6.47 13.18 27.64
C ASN A 88 -5.11 12.57 27.94
N HIS A 89 -4.25 12.48 26.94
CA HIS A 89 -2.90 11.93 27.07
C HIS A 89 -1.96 12.58 26.04
N PRO A 90 -0.71 12.96 26.39
CA PRO A 90 0.21 13.63 25.46
C PRO A 90 0.59 12.79 24.24
N GLY A 91 0.44 11.47 24.29
CA GLY A 91 0.63 10.55 23.18
C GLY A 91 -0.60 10.30 22.32
N ILE A 92 -1.68 11.06 22.49
CA ILE A 92 -2.93 10.94 21.71
C ILE A 92 -3.29 12.35 21.20
N PRO A 93 -3.64 12.50 19.90
CA PRO A 93 -4.07 13.79 19.37
C PRO A 93 -5.25 14.36 20.15
N LYS A 94 -5.15 15.59 20.60
CA LYS A 94 -6.23 16.28 21.32
C LYS A 94 -7.40 16.54 20.38
N VAL A 95 -8.61 16.23 20.84
CA VAL A 95 -9.88 16.50 20.15
C VAL A 95 -10.72 17.39 21.07
N GLU A 96 -11.15 18.54 20.58
CA GLU A 96 -12.00 19.48 21.31
C GLU A 96 -13.48 19.06 21.26
N SER A 97 -14.32 19.62 22.14
CA SER A 97 -15.74 19.22 22.24
C SER A 97 -16.54 19.49 20.98
N ASP A 98 -16.21 20.55 20.24
CA ASP A 98 -16.85 21.02 19.01
C ASP A 98 -16.15 20.56 17.73
N SER A 99 -15.25 19.61 17.80
CA SER A 99 -14.38 19.18 16.70
C SER A 99 -15.05 18.26 15.70
N TYR A 100 -16.23 17.68 16.01
CA TYR A 100 -17.00 16.85 15.09
C TYR A 100 -18.18 17.66 14.54
N PHE A 101 -18.29 17.69 13.19
CA PHE A 101 -19.39 18.36 12.48
C PHE A 101 -19.71 17.65 11.16
N THR A 102 -20.83 18.03 10.54
CA THR A 102 -21.22 17.57 9.21
C THR A 102 -21.12 18.72 8.21
N TYR A 103 -20.53 18.45 7.06
CA TYR A 103 -20.36 19.42 5.98
C TYR A 103 -21.17 19.00 4.75
N PHE A 104 -21.92 19.92 4.17
CA PHE A 104 -22.69 19.70 2.95
C PHE A 104 -22.03 20.43 1.79
N SER A 105 -21.56 19.68 0.79
CA SER A 105 -21.06 20.28 -0.44
C SER A 105 -22.23 20.77 -1.31
N ARG A 106 -22.03 21.82 -2.11
CA ARG A 106 -23.09 22.43 -2.90
C ARG A 106 -23.73 21.45 -3.92
N SER A 107 -22.99 20.44 -4.35
CA SER A 107 -23.41 19.48 -5.38
C SER A 107 -23.94 18.16 -4.82
N SER A 108 -24.05 18.01 -3.50
CA SER A 108 -24.50 16.76 -2.86
C SER A 108 -25.46 17.05 -1.70
N SER A 109 -26.52 16.26 -1.61
CA SER A 109 -27.41 16.23 -0.45
C SER A 109 -26.88 15.36 0.69
N GLU A 110 -25.84 14.56 0.41
CA GLU A 110 -25.22 13.69 1.41
C GLU A 110 -24.17 14.47 2.23
N PRO A 111 -24.19 14.38 3.57
CA PRO A 111 -23.23 15.03 4.42
C PRO A 111 -21.85 14.35 4.34
N LEU A 112 -20.79 15.13 4.46
CA LEU A 112 -19.47 14.63 4.81
C LEU A 112 -19.31 14.77 6.32
N HIS A 113 -18.95 13.67 7.01
CA HIS A 113 -18.66 13.70 8.43
C HIS A 113 -17.20 14.10 8.63
N CYS A 114 -16.97 15.11 9.44
CA CYS A 114 -15.69 15.78 9.65
C CYS A 114 -15.27 15.70 11.11
N LEU A 115 -14.00 15.41 11.34
CA LEU A 115 -13.39 15.40 12.68
C LEU A 115 -12.08 16.18 12.65
N ILE A 116 -12.01 17.25 13.47
CA ILE A 116 -10.79 18.03 13.67
C ILE A 116 -10.03 17.51 14.89
N MET A 117 -8.70 17.42 14.78
CA MET A 117 -7.83 17.01 15.87
C MET A 117 -6.49 17.75 15.84
N GLU A 118 -5.74 17.66 16.91
CA GLU A 118 -4.37 18.18 17.00
C GLU A 118 -3.53 17.62 15.87
N LYS A 119 -2.75 18.47 15.20
CA LYS A 119 -1.68 18.05 14.33
C LYS A 119 -0.45 17.74 15.17
N ILE A 120 -0.04 16.47 15.16
CA ILE A 120 1.20 16.06 15.83
C ILE A 120 2.37 16.44 14.93
N GLU A 121 3.21 17.34 15.44
CA GLU A 121 4.44 17.72 14.74
C GLU A 121 5.54 16.68 14.97
N GLY A 122 6.35 16.43 13.95
CA GLY A 122 7.45 15.48 13.98
C GLY A 122 7.43 14.53 12.78
N LEU A 123 8.20 13.45 12.91
CA LEU A 123 8.27 12.38 11.90
C LEU A 123 7.48 11.17 12.41
N ASP A 124 6.84 10.44 11.51
CA ASP A 124 6.41 9.08 11.85
C ASP A 124 7.62 8.13 11.93
N LEU A 125 7.48 6.99 12.62
CA LEU A 125 8.61 6.08 12.84
C LEU A 125 9.08 5.38 11.55
N TRP A 126 8.24 5.27 10.54
CA TRP A 126 8.66 4.74 9.24
C TRP A 126 9.60 5.72 8.55
N GLU A 127 9.20 7.01 8.50
CA GLU A 127 10.03 8.07 7.94
C GLU A 127 11.31 8.29 8.78
N TYR A 128 11.23 8.18 10.11
CA TYR A 128 12.38 8.24 10.99
C TYR A 128 13.44 7.20 10.65
N ILE A 129 13.06 5.91 10.49
CA ILE A 129 13.99 4.85 10.09
C ILE A 129 14.49 5.07 8.66
N ARG A 130 13.64 5.54 7.76
CA ARG A 130 14.01 5.85 6.37
C ARG A 130 15.09 6.95 6.30
N GLN A 131 14.94 8.02 7.08
CA GLN A 131 15.94 9.10 7.13
C GLN A 131 17.27 8.66 7.75
N ARG A 132 17.25 7.62 8.55
CA ARG A 132 18.44 6.96 9.10
C ARG A 132 19.07 5.94 8.15
N GLU A 133 18.71 5.93 6.86
CA GLU A 133 19.20 4.95 5.87
C GLU A 133 18.93 3.49 6.31
N GLN A 134 17.73 3.23 6.85
CA GLN A 134 17.31 1.94 7.40
C GLN A 134 18.16 1.45 8.59
N ARG A 135 18.88 2.32 9.28
CA ARG A 135 19.62 1.92 10.49
C ARG A 135 18.65 1.68 11.64
N PRO A 136 18.69 0.49 12.25
CA PRO A 136 17.84 0.15 13.37
C PRO A 136 18.09 1.02 14.60
N ILE A 137 17.13 1.03 15.52
CA ILE A 137 17.31 1.60 16.86
C ILE A 137 17.96 0.56 17.79
N ASP A 138 18.59 1.02 18.85
CA ASP A 138 19.11 0.14 19.89
C ASP A 138 18.01 -0.39 20.82
N GLU A 139 18.33 -1.45 21.58
CA GLU A 139 17.39 -2.10 22.50
C GLU A 139 16.87 -1.14 23.57
N LYS A 140 17.74 -0.28 24.12
CA LYS A 140 17.35 0.65 25.20
C LYS A 140 16.27 1.61 24.74
N LEU A 141 16.45 2.21 23.56
CA LEU A 141 15.47 3.10 22.95
C LEU A 141 14.18 2.32 22.58
N ALA A 142 14.32 1.10 22.08
CA ALA A 142 13.17 0.24 21.77
C ALA A 142 12.34 -0.05 23.02
N ILE A 143 12.95 -0.40 24.15
CA ILE A 143 12.25 -0.66 25.41
C ILE A 143 11.54 0.61 25.90
N GLN A 144 12.22 1.77 25.84
CA GLN A 144 11.62 3.04 26.20
C GLN A 144 10.39 3.34 25.35
N TRP A 145 10.52 3.26 24.05
CA TRP A 145 9.42 3.57 23.11
C TRP A 145 8.28 2.56 23.22
N LEU A 146 8.59 1.28 23.40
CA LEU A 146 7.56 0.26 23.63
C LEU A 146 6.76 0.57 24.90
N SER A 147 7.45 0.96 25.99
CA SER A 147 6.79 1.36 27.24
C SER A 147 5.85 2.55 27.04
N GLU A 148 6.27 3.57 26.28
CA GLU A 148 5.44 4.75 25.95
C GLU A 148 4.19 4.36 25.16
N VAL A 149 4.32 3.54 24.11
CA VAL A 149 3.16 3.11 23.31
C VAL A 149 2.23 2.21 24.11
N VAL A 150 2.76 1.33 24.97
CA VAL A 150 1.94 0.49 25.87
C VAL A 150 1.16 1.35 26.88
N GLU A 151 1.73 2.46 27.39
CA GLU A 151 1.02 3.43 28.24
C GLU A 151 -0.14 4.10 27.48
N ILE A 152 0.09 4.51 26.23
CA ILE A 152 -0.96 5.07 25.35
C ILE A 152 -2.08 4.04 25.15
N LEU A 153 -1.72 2.80 24.80
CA LEU A 153 -2.69 1.71 24.59
C LEU A 153 -3.48 1.38 25.86
N GLN A 154 -2.88 1.50 27.04
CA GLN A 154 -3.61 1.30 28.30
C GLN A 154 -4.77 2.28 28.45
N LYS A 155 -4.58 3.55 28.06
CA LYS A 155 -5.65 4.54 28.07
C LYS A 155 -6.74 4.24 27.07
N VAL A 156 -6.35 3.85 25.85
CA VAL A 156 -7.27 3.52 24.75
C VAL A 156 -8.09 2.27 25.08
N HIS A 157 -7.44 1.20 25.51
CA HIS A 157 -8.10 -0.08 25.85
C HIS A 157 -9.00 0.07 27.09
N GLY A 158 -8.68 0.98 28.00
CA GLY A 158 -9.53 1.33 29.15
C GLY A 158 -10.89 1.91 28.75
N GLN A 159 -11.05 2.40 27.52
CA GLN A 159 -12.32 2.84 26.93
C GLN A 159 -13.01 1.75 26.09
N ASN A 160 -12.57 0.50 26.19
CA ASN A 160 -13.02 -0.59 25.32
C ASN A 160 -12.89 -0.24 23.81
N PHE A 161 -11.82 0.47 23.49
CA PHE A 161 -11.51 0.86 22.12
C PHE A 161 -10.16 0.26 21.71
N PHE A 162 -10.04 -0.23 20.47
CA PHE A 162 -8.81 -0.83 19.94
C PHE A 162 -8.36 -0.03 18.73
N HIS A 163 -7.05 0.15 18.57
CA HIS A 163 -6.47 0.95 17.51
C HIS A 163 -6.59 0.29 16.14
N ARG A 164 -6.28 -1.01 16.04
CA ARG A 164 -6.46 -1.88 14.88
C ARG A 164 -5.57 -1.60 13.66
N ASP A 165 -4.80 -0.52 13.67
CA ASP A 165 -3.88 -0.17 12.59
C ASP A 165 -2.54 0.36 13.14
N ILE A 166 -1.97 -0.33 14.14
CA ILE A 166 -0.66 -0.01 14.67
C ILE A 166 0.39 -0.42 13.65
N LYS A 167 1.22 0.56 13.26
CA LYS A 167 2.34 0.41 12.32
C LYS A 167 3.28 1.61 12.46
N PRO A 168 4.52 1.54 11.95
CA PRO A 168 5.47 2.64 12.09
C PRO A 168 4.97 4.00 11.60
N SER A 169 4.21 4.03 10.50
CA SER A 169 3.66 5.29 9.95
C SER A 169 2.51 5.90 10.76
N ASN A 170 1.96 5.17 11.74
CA ASN A 170 0.91 5.66 12.62
C ASN A 170 1.43 6.01 14.04
N ILE A 171 2.74 5.99 14.25
CA ILE A 171 3.40 6.40 15.48
C ILE A 171 4.32 7.57 15.15
N MET A 172 4.01 8.75 15.72
CA MET A 172 4.76 9.98 15.51
C MET A 172 5.80 10.17 16.62
N LEU A 173 7.01 10.56 16.24
CA LEU A 173 8.05 11.03 17.15
C LEU A 173 7.97 12.56 17.23
N ARG A 174 7.49 13.09 18.36
CA ARG A 174 7.42 14.53 18.62
C ARG A 174 8.82 15.15 18.77
N PRO A 175 8.98 16.47 18.55
CA PRO A 175 10.27 17.15 18.73
C PRO A 175 10.88 17.01 20.13
N ASN A 176 10.05 16.77 21.14
CA ASN A 176 10.49 16.52 22.53
C ASN A 176 10.91 15.07 22.80
N GLY A 177 11.01 14.22 21.77
CA GLY A 177 11.40 12.82 21.87
C GLY A 177 10.31 11.85 22.34
N ARG A 178 9.08 12.33 22.65
CA ARG A 178 7.96 11.49 23.06
C ARG A 178 7.18 10.97 21.85
N LEU A 179 6.61 9.80 22.01
CA LEU A 179 5.78 9.20 20.98
C LEU A 179 4.32 9.63 21.08
N ALA A 180 3.65 9.69 19.93
CA ALA A 180 2.21 9.86 19.83
C ALA A 180 1.63 8.87 18.81
N LEU A 181 0.53 8.23 19.16
CA LEU A 181 -0.20 7.31 18.31
C LEU A 181 -1.29 8.09 17.57
N ILE A 182 -1.33 7.98 16.25
CA ILE A 182 -2.26 8.71 15.38
C ILE A 182 -3.12 7.73 14.58
N ASP A 183 -4.17 8.24 13.97
CA ASP A 183 -5.10 7.50 13.10
C ASP A 183 -5.84 6.36 13.82
N PHE A 184 -6.52 6.73 14.90
CA PHE A 184 -7.36 5.86 15.72
C PHE A 184 -8.55 5.35 14.91
N GLY A 185 -8.72 4.04 14.94
CA GLY A 185 -9.94 3.43 14.45
C GLY A 185 -10.21 3.74 13.00
N SER A 186 -9.24 3.49 12.13
CA SER A 186 -9.71 3.18 10.81
C SER A 186 -10.93 2.29 11.01
N ALA A 187 -12.14 2.83 10.71
CA ALA A 187 -13.47 2.24 10.99
C ALA A 187 -13.67 0.91 10.23
N ARG A 188 -12.73 0.03 10.39
CA ARG A 188 -12.65 -1.32 9.81
C ARG A 188 -13.24 -2.33 10.77
N GLN A 189 -14.38 -2.01 11.34
CA GLN A 189 -15.26 -3.10 11.68
C GLN A 189 -15.71 -3.68 10.34
N VAL A 190 -15.22 -4.88 10.04
CA VAL A 190 -15.67 -5.66 8.92
C VAL A 190 -17.18 -5.81 9.10
N THR A 191 -17.97 -4.99 8.43
CA THR A 191 -19.42 -5.19 8.36
C THR A 191 -19.64 -6.53 7.65
N GLU A 192 -20.72 -7.24 7.95
CA GLU A 192 -21.10 -8.47 7.21
C GLU A 192 -21.10 -8.23 5.71
N THR A 193 -21.44 -7.00 5.27
CA THR A 193 -21.36 -6.53 3.89
C THR A 193 -19.93 -6.48 3.35
N TYR A 194 -18.92 -6.21 4.20
CA TYR A 194 -17.51 -6.23 3.80
C TYR A 194 -16.99 -7.67 3.71
N ILE A 195 -17.39 -8.54 4.64
CA ILE A 195 -17.09 -10.00 4.58
C ILE A 195 -17.74 -10.60 3.34
N SER A 196 -19.01 -10.29 3.05
CA SER A 196 -19.69 -10.81 1.86
C SER A 196 -19.07 -10.31 0.54
N LYS A 197 -18.59 -9.07 0.49
CA LYS A 197 -17.84 -8.54 -0.65
C LYS A 197 -16.43 -9.10 -0.76
N GLN A 198 -15.79 -9.40 0.36
CA GLN A 198 -14.48 -10.06 0.40
C GLN A 198 -14.59 -11.53 -0.04
N VAL A 199 -15.63 -12.24 0.39
CA VAL A 199 -15.95 -13.61 -0.06
C VAL A 199 -16.32 -13.64 -1.54
N GLN A 200 -16.90 -12.56 -2.08
CA GLN A 200 -17.18 -12.39 -3.52
C GLN A 200 -15.97 -11.89 -4.33
N GLY A 201 -14.78 -11.73 -3.72
CA GLY A 201 -13.58 -11.28 -4.41
C GLY A 201 -13.59 -9.80 -4.84
N GLN A 202 -14.58 -9.02 -4.39
CA GLN A 202 -14.77 -7.62 -4.79
C GLN A 202 -14.05 -6.59 -3.91
N VAL A 203 -13.49 -7.01 -2.77
CA VAL A 203 -12.72 -6.15 -1.87
C VAL A 203 -11.49 -6.91 -1.39
N THR A 204 -10.34 -6.58 -1.94
CA THR A 204 -9.07 -6.89 -1.28
C THR A 204 -9.03 -6.09 0.01
N GLY A 205 -9.04 -6.80 1.14
CA GLY A 205 -8.86 -6.16 2.45
C GLY A 205 -7.60 -5.29 2.38
N ILE A 206 -7.74 -3.98 2.60
CA ILE A 206 -6.59 -3.11 2.79
C ILE A 206 -6.05 -3.45 4.18
N MET A 207 -5.32 -4.53 4.23
CA MET A 207 -4.56 -4.96 5.38
C MET A 207 -3.18 -4.41 5.21
N THR A 208 -2.65 -3.83 6.26
CA THR A 208 -1.24 -3.47 6.27
C THR A 208 -0.48 -4.79 6.31
N ALA A 209 -0.03 -5.23 5.11
CA ALA A 209 0.67 -6.50 4.95
C ALA A 209 1.83 -6.55 5.95
N GLY A 210 1.90 -7.65 6.71
CA GLY A 210 2.95 -7.85 7.69
C GLY A 210 2.64 -7.37 9.12
N TYR A 211 1.63 -6.50 9.35
CA TYR A 211 1.31 -5.96 10.68
C TYR A 211 -0.01 -6.46 11.27
N SER A 212 -1.01 -6.71 10.45
CA SER A 212 -2.33 -7.13 10.93
C SER A 212 -2.38 -8.61 11.31
N PRO A 213 -2.94 -8.97 12.48
CA PRO A 213 -3.04 -10.34 12.92
C PRO A 213 -4.22 -11.09 12.26
N PRO A 214 -4.20 -12.43 12.25
CA PRO A 214 -5.22 -13.25 11.56
C PRO A 214 -6.65 -13.02 12.03
N GLU A 215 -6.91 -12.87 13.36
CA GLU A 215 -8.24 -12.65 13.90
C GLU A 215 -8.87 -11.33 13.42
N GLN A 216 -8.04 -10.31 13.16
CA GLN A 216 -8.53 -9.05 12.63
C GLN A 216 -9.04 -9.20 11.20
N MET A 217 -8.51 -10.16 10.44
CA MET A 217 -9.02 -10.51 9.10
C MET A 217 -10.47 -11.00 9.14
N HIS A 218 -10.85 -11.65 10.24
CA HIS A 218 -12.18 -12.20 10.45
C HIS A 218 -13.11 -11.25 11.22
N GLY A 219 -12.71 -9.98 11.40
CA GLY A 219 -13.51 -8.98 12.10
C GLY A 219 -13.54 -9.14 13.62
N GLN A 220 -12.71 -10.02 14.19
CA GLN A 220 -12.65 -10.33 15.60
C GLN A 220 -11.48 -9.62 16.32
N ALA A 221 -11.24 -8.35 15.97
CA ALA A 221 -10.18 -7.57 16.59
C ALA A 221 -10.43 -7.39 18.09
N MET A 222 -9.39 -7.56 18.88
CA MET A 222 -9.35 -7.43 20.33
C MET A 222 -8.09 -6.68 20.76
N GLN A 223 -7.92 -6.40 22.07
CA GLN A 223 -6.71 -5.72 22.55
C GLN A 223 -5.40 -6.44 22.18
N GLN A 224 -5.42 -7.76 22.14
CA GLN A 224 -4.25 -8.57 21.73
C GLN A 224 -3.91 -8.42 20.24
N SER A 225 -4.84 -7.93 19.42
CA SER A 225 -4.57 -7.61 18.01
C SER A 225 -3.65 -6.40 17.90
N ASP A 226 -3.81 -5.40 18.77
CA ASP A 226 -2.91 -4.25 18.84
C ASP A 226 -1.52 -4.66 19.32
N PHE A 227 -1.43 -5.64 20.26
CA PHE A 227 -0.12 -6.15 20.72
C PHE A 227 0.65 -6.87 19.60
N PHE A 228 -0.04 -7.64 18.77
CA PHE A 228 0.58 -8.28 17.61
C PHE A 228 1.16 -7.23 16.65
N ALA A 229 0.36 -6.25 16.29
CA ALA A 229 0.78 -5.17 15.38
C ALA A 229 1.94 -4.35 15.97
N LEU A 230 1.92 -4.12 17.29
CA LEU A 230 2.99 -3.44 18.02
C LEU A 230 4.28 -4.27 18.00
N GLY A 231 4.23 -5.58 18.27
CA GLY A 231 5.38 -6.48 18.16
C GLY A 231 6.03 -6.41 16.78
N ARG A 232 5.22 -6.49 15.71
CA ARG A 232 5.68 -6.34 14.32
C ARG A 232 6.32 -4.97 14.05
N THR A 233 5.75 -3.91 14.61
CA THR A 233 6.31 -2.56 14.52
C THR A 233 7.71 -2.50 15.14
N PHE A 234 7.92 -3.12 16.30
CA PHE A 234 9.22 -3.13 16.95
C PHE A 234 10.24 -4.05 16.26
N VAL A 235 9.82 -5.13 15.60
CA VAL A 235 10.69 -5.88 14.69
C VAL A 235 11.21 -4.98 13.57
N PHE A 236 10.35 -4.17 12.94
CA PHE A 236 10.79 -3.20 11.94
C PHE A 236 11.81 -2.20 12.51
N LEU A 237 11.55 -1.62 13.68
CA LEU A 237 12.43 -0.63 14.30
C LEU A 237 13.80 -1.21 14.69
N LEU A 238 13.84 -2.47 15.15
CA LEU A 238 15.06 -3.17 15.58
C LEU A 238 15.87 -3.77 14.42
N THR A 239 15.27 -3.91 13.23
CA THR A 239 15.94 -4.53 12.08
C THR A 239 16.13 -3.56 10.91
N GLY A 240 15.36 -2.46 10.86
CA GLY A 240 15.28 -1.56 9.70
C GLY A 240 14.63 -2.21 8.47
N ARG A 241 14.00 -3.38 8.61
CA ARG A 241 13.42 -4.17 7.51
C ARG A 241 11.98 -4.54 7.81
N GLU A 242 11.19 -4.73 6.75
CA GLU A 242 9.79 -5.13 6.90
C GLU A 242 9.65 -6.50 7.60
N PRO A 243 8.70 -6.65 8.54
CA PRO A 243 8.51 -7.93 9.25
C PRO A 243 8.23 -9.10 8.31
N SER A 244 7.60 -8.86 7.16
CA SER A 244 7.34 -9.85 6.13
C SER A 244 8.62 -10.47 5.53
N ASP A 245 9.75 -9.77 5.59
CA ASP A 245 11.04 -10.26 5.07
C ASP A 245 11.59 -11.44 5.88
N PHE A 246 11.13 -11.58 7.13
CA PHE A 246 11.57 -12.62 8.07
C PHE A 246 10.60 -13.79 8.18
N TYR A 247 9.47 -13.71 7.49
CA TYR A 247 8.43 -14.74 7.58
C TYR A 247 8.78 -15.98 6.76
N ASN A 248 8.84 -17.12 7.43
CA ASN A 248 8.98 -18.42 6.78
C ASN A 248 7.59 -19.02 6.53
N ALA A 249 7.18 -19.08 5.26
CA ALA A 249 5.86 -19.60 4.88
C ALA A 249 5.68 -21.11 5.13
N GLN A 250 6.79 -21.88 5.30
CA GLN A 250 6.72 -23.33 5.54
C GLN A 250 6.48 -23.65 7.03
N THR A 251 7.12 -22.88 7.93
CA THR A 251 7.02 -23.09 9.39
C THR A 251 6.03 -22.14 10.06
N GLY A 252 5.61 -21.07 9.39
CA GLY A 252 4.79 -20.01 9.97
C GLY A 252 5.55 -19.08 10.93
N GLU A 253 6.86 -19.28 11.11
CA GLU A 253 7.69 -18.57 12.07
C GLU A 253 8.25 -17.27 11.50
N LEU A 254 8.51 -16.31 12.37
CA LEU A 254 9.16 -15.05 12.06
C LEU A 254 10.61 -15.08 12.60
N LYS A 255 11.61 -15.32 11.74
CA LYS A 255 13.03 -15.41 12.13
C LYS A 255 13.73 -14.05 12.04
N TRP A 256 13.34 -13.10 12.85
CA TRP A 256 13.88 -11.74 12.85
C TRP A 256 15.10 -11.55 13.76
N GLN A 257 15.25 -12.39 14.81
CA GLN A 257 16.27 -12.26 15.84
C GLN A 257 17.70 -12.35 15.26
N GLU A 258 17.89 -13.19 14.24
CA GLU A 258 19.17 -13.35 13.55
C GLU A 258 19.64 -12.07 12.82
N ALA A 259 18.72 -11.16 12.54
CA ALA A 259 19.00 -9.88 11.87
C ALA A 259 19.32 -8.75 12.85
N THR A 260 19.26 -8.99 14.17
CA THR A 260 19.52 -7.98 15.19
C THR A 260 20.84 -8.22 15.91
N LEU A 261 21.56 -7.15 16.22
CA LEU A 261 22.77 -7.20 17.03
C LEU A 261 22.47 -6.59 18.41
N GLY A 262 22.68 -7.38 19.48
CA GLY A 262 22.65 -6.88 20.86
C GLY A 262 21.25 -6.77 21.50
N VAL A 263 20.22 -7.38 20.93
CA VAL A 263 18.91 -7.53 21.59
C VAL A 263 18.98 -8.70 22.57
N LYS A 264 18.61 -8.44 23.83
CA LYS A 264 18.60 -9.46 24.88
C LYS A 264 17.52 -10.49 24.65
N PRO A 265 17.75 -11.78 24.99
CA PRO A 265 16.77 -12.86 24.80
C PRO A 265 15.42 -12.58 25.48
N GLU A 266 15.43 -11.92 26.65
CA GLU A 266 14.21 -11.61 27.40
C GLU A 266 13.33 -10.61 26.66
N PHE A 267 13.92 -9.59 26.03
CA PHE A 267 13.20 -8.61 25.24
C PHE A 267 12.70 -9.20 23.92
N ALA A 268 13.55 -9.99 23.24
CA ALA A 268 13.15 -10.72 22.05
C ALA A 268 11.99 -11.68 22.32
N SER A 269 12.04 -12.43 23.42
CA SER A 269 10.97 -13.34 23.85
C SER A 269 9.66 -12.62 24.15
N LEU A 270 9.70 -11.39 24.70
CA LEU A 270 8.50 -10.58 24.90
C LEU A 270 7.86 -10.19 23.56
N LEU A 271 8.69 -9.73 22.61
CA LEU A 271 8.19 -9.38 21.27
C LEU A 271 7.60 -10.58 20.54
N ASP A 272 8.26 -11.76 20.61
CA ASP A 272 7.74 -12.99 20.02
C ASP A 272 6.41 -13.39 20.66
N GLN A 273 6.31 -13.30 21.98
CA GLN A 273 5.04 -13.58 22.67
C GLN A 273 3.92 -12.60 22.24
N MET A 274 4.24 -11.33 22.03
CA MET A 274 3.25 -10.36 21.51
C MET A 274 2.77 -10.74 20.11
N MET A 275 3.62 -11.37 19.30
CA MET A 275 3.35 -11.76 17.91
C MET A 275 2.82 -13.20 17.74
N GLU A 276 2.50 -13.91 18.82
CA GLU A 276 1.93 -15.26 18.76
C GLU A 276 0.70 -15.30 17.85
N HIS A 277 0.56 -16.39 17.08
CA HIS A 277 -0.55 -16.55 16.16
C HIS A 277 -1.89 -16.64 16.89
N VAL A 278 -1.92 -17.35 18.02
CA VAL A 278 -3.11 -17.53 18.85
C VAL A 278 -3.22 -16.38 19.85
N PRO A 279 -4.28 -15.55 19.81
CA PRO A 279 -4.40 -14.36 20.66
C PRO A 279 -4.25 -14.65 22.17
N ASN A 280 -4.75 -15.80 22.65
CA ASN A 280 -4.69 -16.17 24.05
C ASN A 280 -3.27 -16.52 24.56
N LEU A 281 -2.30 -16.75 23.65
CA LEU A 281 -0.90 -16.96 24.00
C LEU A 281 -0.14 -15.63 24.12
N ARG A 282 -0.70 -14.54 23.61
CA ARG A 282 -0.17 -13.19 23.76
C ARG A 282 -0.39 -12.68 25.18
N PRO A 283 0.32 -11.62 25.62
CA PRO A 283 0.03 -10.96 26.89
C PRO A 283 -1.45 -10.60 27.00
N ALA A 284 -2.05 -10.90 28.16
CA ALA A 284 -3.50 -10.68 28.34
C ALA A 284 -3.88 -9.21 28.44
N SER A 285 -2.95 -8.32 28.80
CA SER A 285 -3.20 -6.89 28.95
C SER A 285 -1.92 -6.06 28.83
N THR A 286 -2.08 -4.75 28.66
CA THR A 286 -0.99 -3.75 28.68
C THR A 286 -0.20 -3.77 29.99
N GLN A 287 -0.86 -4.04 31.13
CA GLN A 287 -0.22 -4.16 32.44
C GLN A 287 0.79 -5.29 32.49
N ILE A 288 0.48 -6.44 31.89
CA ILE A 288 1.42 -7.59 31.83
C ILE A 288 2.64 -7.24 30.98
N ILE A 289 2.45 -6.52 29.85
CA ILE A 289 3.57 -6.05 29.03
C ILE A 289 4.44 -5.08 29.83
N SER A 290 3.84 -4.11 30.51
CA SER A 290 4.57 -3.13 31.36
C SER A 290 5.36 -3.81 32.49
N GLN A 291 4.77 -4.83 33.16
CA GLN A 291 5.48 -5.60 34.20
C GLN A 291 6.70 -6.36 33.63
N LYS A 292 6.56 -6.98 32.48
CA LYS A 292 7.68 -7.67 31.81
C LYS A 292 8.78 -6.69 31.40
N LEU A 293 8.43 -5.52 30.84
CA LEU A 293 9.38 -4.48 30.50
C LEU A 293 10.12 -3.93 31.74
N ALA A 294 9.43 -3.74 32.87
CA ALA A 294 10.05 -3.36 34.13
C ALA A 294 11.03 -4.41 34.64
N GLY A 295 10.72 -5.72 34.48
CA GLY A 295 11.63 -6.81 34.82
C GLY A 295 12.89 -6.82 33.95
N ILE A 296 12.78 -6.51 32.65
CA ILE A 296 13.92 -6.39 31.72
C ILE A 296 14.80 -5.17 32.07
N ASN A 297 14.16 -4.08 32.50
CA ASN A 297 14.82 -2.82 32.87
C ASN A 297 15.39 -2.81 34.31
N SER A 298 15.33 -3.90 35.08
CA SER A 298 15.74 -3.96 36.49
C SER A 298 17.25 -3.63 36.77
N PHE A 299 17.83 -2.77 35.94
CA PHE A 299 19.02 -1.99 36.25
C PHE A 299 18.61 -0.53 36.51
N LYS A 300 18.44 -0.17 37.81
CA LYS A 300 18.33 1.17 38.45
C LYS A 300 17.50 2.20 37.69
N PRO A 301 16.56 2.91 38.37
CA PRO A 301 15.96 4.09 37.79
C PRO A 301 17.07 5.13 37.57
N VAL A 302 17.53 5.21 36.32
CA VAL A 302 18.26 6.41 35.90
C VAL A 302 17.20 7.49 35.84
N SER A 303 17.34 8.48 36.80
CA SER A 303 16.73 9.78 36.67
C SER A 303 16.66 10.20 35.22
N GLN A 304 15.48 10.64 34.78
CA GLN A 304 15.22 11.08 33.40
C GLN A 304 16.43 11.79 32.83
N PRO A 305 16.98 11.37 31.68
CA PRO A 305 17.92 12.20 30.97
C PRO A 305 17.12 13.44 30.55
N VAL A 306 17.36 14.54 31.23
CA VAL A 306 17.13 15.86 30.67
C VAL A 306 18.07 15.90 29.47
N TYR A 307 17.54 15.70 28.28
CA TYR A 307 18.28 15.97 27.06
C TYR A 307 18.57 17.47 27.06
N GLN A 308 19.78 17.83 27.50
CA GLN A 308 20.32 19.13 27.19
C GLN A 308 20.44 19.23 25.69
N SER A 309 20.12 20.40 25.14
CA SER A 309 20.00 20.70 23.70
C SER A 309 21.26 20.49 22.85
N GLY A 310 22.18 19.61 23.27
CA GLY A 310 23.43 19.27 22.60
C GLY A 310 23.62 17.82 22.24
N ASP A 311 22.80 16.87 22.76
CA ASP A 311 22.98 15.42 22.57
C ASP A 311 22.05 14.77 21.55
N ILE A 312 21.20 15.54 20.92
CA ILE A 312 20.54 15.13 19.69
C ILE A 312 21.57 15.35 18.59
N PRO A 313 21.96 14.31 17.82
CA PRO A 313 22.70 14.58 16.59
C PRO A 313 21.90 15.63 15.84
N PRO A 314 22.54 16.71 15.34
CA PRO A 314 21.84 17.91 14.92
C PRO A 314 20.65 17.51 14.05
N THR A 315 19.46 17.74 14.59
CA THR A 315 18.26 17.77 13.77
C THR A 315 18.59 18.87 12.78
N ILE A 316 18.91 18.48 11.56
CA ILE A 316 18.95 19.42 10.46
C ILE A 316 17.52 19.94 10.42
N LEU A 317 17.32 21.08 11.10
CA LEU A 317 16.13 21.88 10.89
C LEU A 317 16.04 22.02 9.37
N PRO A 318 14.90 21.78 8.75
CA PRO A 318 14.75 22.04 7.36
C PRO A 318 14.81 23.56 7.17
N GLY A 319 16.03 24.07 7.07
CA GLY A 319 16.29 25.32 6.40
C GLY A 319 16.06 25.04 4.93
N ASP A 320 15.07 25.70 4.37
CA ASP A 320 14.84 25.98 2.94
C ASP A 320 15.52 25.03 1.94
N TYR A 321 15.26 23.72 2.05
CA TYR A 321 15.45 22.82 0.93
C TYR A 321 14.19 22.88 0.07
N ASP A 322 14.33 23.52 -1.07
CA ASP A 322 13.34 23.74 -2.09
C ASP A 322 12.36 22.56 -2.23
N ALA A 323 11.10 22.84 -2.05
CA ALA A 323 9.99 21.91 -2.34
C ALA A 323 10.06 21.33 -3.77
N LYS A 324 10.80 21.99 -4.67
CA LYS A 324 11.10 21.54 -6.03
C LYS A 324 12.03 20.34 -6.11
N GLU A 325 13.00 20.17 -5.18
CA GLU A 325 13.89 19.00 -5.21
C GLU A 325 13.21 17.75 -4.64
N LYS A 326 12.40 17.87 -3.58
CA LYS A 326 11.62 16.75 -3.04
C LYS A 326 10.55 16.24 -4.02
N SER A 327 9.94 17.14 -4.81
CA SER A 327 9.02 16.72 -5.88
C SER A 327 9.75 16.06 -7.06
N LYS A 328 10.97 16.48 -7.37
CA LYS A 328 11.81 15.87 -8.41
C LYS A 328 12.34 14.50 -7.99
N ALA A 329 12.79 14.31 -6.75
CA ALA A 329 13.26 13.01 -6.25
C ALA A 329 12.11 11.99 -6.20
N LYS A 330 10.94 12.36 -5.69
CA LYS A 330 9.76 11.48 -5.64
C LYS A 330 9.17 11.20 -7.03
N SER A 331 9.30 12.15 -7.99
CA SER A 331 8.93 11.95 -9.38
C SER A 331 9.94 11.11 -10.15
N GLN A 332 11.25 11.19 -9.83
CA GLN A 332 12.28 10.35 -10.43
C GLN A 332 12.19 8.89 -9.98
N GLU A 333 11.86 8.62 -8.73
CA GLU A 333 11.69 7.23 -8.25
C GLU A 333 10.40 6.59 -8.78
N LYS A 334 9.30 7.34 -8.87
CA LYS A 334 8.07 6.92 -9.58
C LYS A 334 8.27 6.77 -11.09
N SER A 335 9.24 7.45 -11.70
CA SER A 335 9.53 7.36 -13.14
C SER A 335 10.34 6.13 -13.54
N LYS A 336 10.96 5.41 -12.58
CA LYS A 336 11.81 4.25 -12.85
C LYS A 336 11.04 3.03 -13.37
N TYR A 337 9.78 2.85 -12.95
CA TYR A 337 8.94 1.72 -13.34
C TYR A 337 7.98 2.08 -14.45
N ALA A 338 7.84 1.18 -15.44
CA ALA A 338 6.95 1.39 -16.58
C ALA A 338 5.48 1.46 -16.15
N THR A 339 4.79 2.52 -16.59
CA THR A 339 3.37 2.73 -16.34
C THR A 339 2.50 1.70 -17.07
N ILE A 340 1.27 1.46 -16.58
CA ILE A 340 0.27 0.60 -17.22
C ILE A 340 0.08 0.96 -18.70
N VAL A 341 -0.09 2.25 -19.01
CA VAL A 341 -0.33 2.73 -20.38
C VAL A 341 0.83 2.34 -21.29
N ARG A 342 2.09 2.56 -20.87
CA ARG A 342 3.26 2.17 -21.67
C ARG A 342 3.35 0.66 -21.90
N ARG A 343 3.03 -0.16 -20.88
CA ARG A 343 3.01 -1.62 -21.00
C ARG A 343 1.92 -2.08 -21.95
N PHE A 344 0.74 -1.45 -21.89
CA PHE A 344 -0.38 -1.75 -22.77
C PHE A 344 -0.05 -1.38 -24.23
N CYS A 345 0.45 -0.18 -24.49
CA CYS A 345 0.87 0.24 -25.83
C CYS A 345 1.98 -0.66 -26.39
N ALA A 346 2.98 -1.04 -25.56
CA ALA A 346 4.02 -1.99 -25.96
C ALA A 346 3.42 -3.33 -26.38
N TYR A 347 2.46 -3.86 -25.61
CA TYR A 347 1.78 -5.11 -25.92
C TYR A 347 0.98 -5.03 -27.22
N GLN A 348 0.30 -3.92 -27.53
CA GLN A 348 -0.42 -3.73 -28.80
C GLN A 348 0.53 -3.75 -30.00
N ILE A 349 1.69 -3.09 -29.90
CA ILE A 349 2.72 -3.13 -30.93
C ILE A 349 3.24 -4.57 -31.11
N ASP A 350 3.54 -5.26 -30.00
CA ASP A 350 4.01 -6.64 -30.06
C ASP A 350 2.98 -7.58 -30.69
N LEU A 351 1.68 -7.37 -30.41
CA LEU A 351 0.59 -8.16 -30.99
C LEU A 351 0.55 -8.04 -32.51
N ILE A 352 0.69 -6.83 -33.06
CA ILE A 352 0.74 -6.58 -34.50
C ILE A 352 1.95 -7.30 -35.13
N ILE A 353 3.12 -7.22 -34.49
CA ILE A 353 4.34 -7.87 -34.97
C ILE A 353 4.19 -9.38 -34.97
N VAL A 354 3.68 -9.98 -33.90
CA VAL A 354 3.48 -11.43 -33.79
C VAL A 354 2.44 -11.92 -34.80
N LEU A 355 1.36 -11.15 -35.00
CA LEU A 355 0.34 -11.44 -35.99
C LEU A 355 0.95 -11.49 -37.41
N PHE A 356 1.76 -10.50 -37.77
CA PHE A 356 2.46 -10.45 -39.06
C PHE A 356 3.39 -11.64 -39.23
N ILE A 357 4.24 -11.96 -38.24
CA ILE A 357 5.15 -13.11 -38.29
C ILE A 357 4.37 -14.41 -38.41
N SER A 358 3.32 -14.62 -37.62
CA SER A 358 2.48 -15.82 -37.66
C SER A 358 1.83 -16.01 -39.03
N THR A 359 1.33 -14.93 -39.64
CA THR A 359 0.72 -14.96 -40.97
C THR A 359 1.73 -15.32 -42.05
N CYS A 360 2.94 -14.78 -42.00
CA CYS A 360 4.03 -15.13 -42.93
C CYS A 360 4.42 -16.60 -42.79
N ILE A 361 4.58 -17.14 -41.57
CA ILE A 361 4.90 -18.53 -41.30
C ILE A 361 3.77 -19.46 -41.85
N SER A 362 2.53 -19.13 -41.51
CA SER A 362 1.36 -19.90 -41.97
C SER A 362 1.26 -19.94 -43.48
N SER A 363 1.44 -18.79 -44.15
CA SER A 363 1.41 -18.71 -45.61
C SER A 363 2.54 -19.51 -46.26
N PHE A 364 3.74 -19.47 -45.72
CA PHE A 364 4.87 -20.24 -46.18
C PHE A 364 4.63 -21.75 -46.04
N LEU A 365 4.15 -22.19 -44.88
CA LEU A 365 3.86 -23.61 -44.62
C LEU A 365 2.73 -24.14 -45.48
N SER A 366 1.65 -23.39 -45.68
CA SER A 366 0.51 -23.76 -46.53
C SER A 366 0.96 -23.98 -47.94
N ARG A 367 1.81 -23.09 -48.49
CA ARG A 367 2.39 -23.28 -49.84
C ARG A 367 3.28 -24.49 -49.93
N SER A 368 4.13 -24.74 -48.90
CA SER A 368 5.05 -25.88 -48.89
C SER A 368 4.33 -27.23 -48.78
N LEU A 369 3.13 -27.26 -48.20
CA LEU A 369 2.30 -28.45 -48.01
C LEU A 369 1.29 -28.64 -49.15
N GLY A 370 1.32 -27.81 -50.20
CA GLY A 370 0.47 -27.95 -51.38
C GLY A 370 -0.99 -27.52 -51.16
N PHE A 371 -1.29 -26.80 -50.10
CA PHE A 371 -2.59 -26.17 -49.91
C PHE A 371 -2.66 -24.91 -50.77
N ASP A 372 -3.69 -24.81 -51.61
CA ASP A 372 -3.93 -23.60 -52.40
C ASP A 372 -4.18 -22.42 -51.48
N SER A 373 -3.16 -21.59 -51.33
CA SER A 373 -3.20 -20.42 -50.43
C SER A 373 -3.85 -19.24 -51.13
N THR A 374 -5.13 -19.31 -51.39
CA THR A 374 -5.92 -18.09 -51.39
C THR A 374 -5.94 -17.60 -49.94
N PHE A 375 -5.66 -16.32 -49.76
CA PHE A 375 -5.75 -15.60 -48.47
C PHE A 375 -7.19 -15.74 -47.97
N THR A 376 -7.54 -16.92 -47.48
CA THR A 376 -8.88 -17.18 -46.96
C THR A 376 -9.01 -16.57 -45.60
N GLY A 377 -10.14 -15.92 -45.35
CA GLY A 377 -10.42 -15.31 -44.05
C GLY A 377 -10.22 -16.25 -42.84
N GLU A 378 -10.33 -17.58 -43.09
CA GLU A 378 -10.07 -18.62 -42.08
C GLU A 378 -8.59 -18.73 -41.64
N GLY A 379 -7.64 -18.55 -42.57
CA GLY A 379 -6.21 -18.57 -42.23
C GLY A 379 -5.79 -17.36 -41.40
N ILE A 380 -6.34 -16.19 -41.74
CA ILE A 380 -6.11 -14.95 -40.97
C ILE A 380 -6.78 -15.06 -39.60
N ALA A 381 -8.01 -15.57 -39.51
CA ALA A 381 -8.70 -15.77 -38.23
C ALA A 381 -7.93 -16.74 -37.35
N GLY A 382 -7.43 -17.87 -37.84
CA GLY A 382 -6.62 -18.79 -37.02
C GLY A 382 -5.33 -18.18 -36.48
N ALA A 383 -4.60 -17.41 -37.32
CA ALA A 383 -3.41 -16.69 -36.90
C ALA A 383 -3.72 -15.58 -35.89
N TRP A 384 -4.85 -14.88 -36.06
CA TRP A 384 -5.31 -13.82 -35.18
C TRP A 384 -5.74 -14.38 -33.82
N PHE A 385 -6.49 -15.47 -33.78
CA PHE A 385 -6.86 -16.17 -32.56
C PHE A 385 -5.63 -16.74 -31.84
N GLY A 386 -4.66 -17.31 -32.53
CA GLY A 386 -3.42 -17.81 -31.95
C GLY A 386 -2.54 -16.69 -31.38
N ALA A 387 -2.47 -15.54 -32.05
CA ALA A 387 -1.66 -14.41 -31.62
C ALA A 387 -2.31 -13.59 -30.48
N SER A 388 -3.66 -13.44 -30.48
CA SER A 388 -4.40 -12.57 -29.55
C SER A 388 -5.14 -13.32 -28.45
N GLY A 389 -5.47 -14.59 -28.63
CA GLY A 389 -6.52 -15.24 -27.85
C GLY A 389 -6.12 -16.52 -27.14
N TRP A 390 -5.52 -16.37 -25.98
CA TRP A 390 -5.28 -17.46 -25.06
C TRP A 390 -6.54 -18.22 -24.60
N LEU A 391 -7.66 -17.52 -24.43
CA LEU A 391 -8.92 -18.09 -23.96
C LEU A 391 -9.76 -18.69 -25.08
N ILE A 392 -9.88 -18.00 -26.20
CA ILE A 392 -10.76 -18.40 -27.31
C ILE A 392 -10.06 -19.45 -28.20
N GLY A 393 -8.74 -19.29 -28.37
CA GLY A 393 -7.96 -20.25 -29.14
C GLY A 393 -7.86 -21.65 -28.53
N GLY A 394 -7.76 -21.72 -27.17
CA GLY A 394 -7.75 -23.02 -26.48
C GLY A 394 -9.06 -23.82 -26.62
N LEU A 395 -10.20 -23.12 -26.59
CA LEU A 395 -11.51 -23.77 -26.75
C LEU A 395 -11.74 -24.27 -28.20
N SER A 396 -11.22 -23.59 -29.22
CA SER A 396 -11.42 -23.95 -30.61
C SER A 396 -10.64 -25.22 -31.05
N LEU A 397 -9.63 -25.62 -30.25
CA LEU A 397 -8.93 -26.90 -30.45
C LEU A 397 -9.85 -28.12 -30.21
N PHE A 398 -10.92 -27.94 -29.42
CA PHE A 398 -11.85 -29.02 -29.05
C PHE A 398 -13.17 -28.99 -29.84
N THR A 399 -13.34 -28.04 -30.75
CA THR A 399 -14.53 -27.95 -31.64
C THR A 399 -14.27 -28.51 -33.01
N ASP A 400 -15.32 -28.80 -33.80
CA ASP A 400 -15.27 -29.28 -35.18
C ASP A 400 -14.82 -28.16 -36.16
N VAL A 401 -13.56 -27.75 -36.03
CA VAL A 401 -12.93 -26.74 -36.88
C VAL A 401 -11.98 -27.46 -37.86
N SER A 402 -11.81 -26.93 -39.08
CA SER A 402 -10.94 -27.49 -40.08
C SER A 402 -9.51 -27.73 -39.59
N ALA A 403 -8.85 -28.78 -40.07
CA ALA A 403 -7.45 -29.09 -39.69
C ALA A 403 -6.50 -27.92 -39.97
N LEU A 404 -6.75 -27.15 -41.02
CA LEU A 404 -5.96 -25.95 -41.36
C LEU A 404 -6.04 -24.87 -40.29
N VAL A 405 -7.22 -24.61 -39.72
CA VAL A 405 -7.39 -23.64 -38.65
C VAL A 405 -6.67 -24.09 -37.37
N LYS A 406 -6.72 -25.39 -37.05
CA LYS A 406 -5.99 -25.97 -35.90
C LYS A 406 -4.48 -25.81 -36.05
N ILE A 407 -3.93 -26.07 -37.23
CA ILE A 407 -2.50 -25.89 -37.54
C ILE A 407 -2.11 -24.42 -37.39
N ASN A 408 -2.86 -23.49 -37.97
CA ASN A 408 -2.60 -22.05 -37.85
C ASN A 408 -2.69 -21.54 -36.41
N LEU A 409 -3.61 -22.07 -35.63
CA LEU A 409 -3.72 -21.78 -34.21
C LEU A 409 -2.46 -22.22 -33.44
N VAL A 410 -1.97 -23.43 -33.68
CA VAL A 410 -0.75 -23.94 -33.04
C VAL A 410 0.48 -23.09 -33.44
N ILE A 411 0.58 -22.71 -34.70
CA ILE A 411 1.64 -21.83 -35.20
C ILE A 411 1.58 -20.48 -34.51
N GLY A 412 0.39 -19.87 -34.38
CA GLY A 412 0.18 -18.60 -33.71
C GLY A 412 0.57 -18.65 -32.23
N LEU A 413 0.16 -19.70 -31.52
CA LEU A 413 0.50 -19.92 -30.10
C LEU A 413 2.01 -20.10 -29.90
N ALA A 414 2.64 -20.94 -30.73
CA ALA A 414 4.08 -21.21 -30.68
C ALA A 414 4.90 -19.94 -30.99
N THR A 415 4.51 -19.20 -32.02
CA THR A 415 5.16 -17.94 -32.41
C THR A 415 5.05 -16.90 -31.28
N ASN A 416 3.87 -16.75 -30.70
CA ASN A 416 3.64 -15.84 -29.59
C ASN A 416 4.53 -16.23 -28.39
N TRP A 417 4.50 -17.47 -27.96
CA TRP A 417 5.31 -17.97 -26.87
C TRP A 417 6.81 -17.74 -27.10
N LEU A 418 7.36 -18.14 -28.27
CA LEU A 418 8.77 -17.96 -28.61
C LEU A 418 9.15 -16.46 -28.63
N TYR A 419 8.33 -15.63 -29.26
CA TYR A 419 8.59 -14.20 -29.39
C TYR A 419 8.78 -13.53 -28.01
N PHE A 420 7.87 -13.77 -27.08
CA PHE A 420 7.96 -13.15 -25.76
C PHE A 420 9.08 -13.76 -24.92
N THR A 421 9.21 -15.08 -24.86
CA THR A 421 10.18 -15.74 -23.98
C THR A 421 11.62 -15.53 -24.42
N VAL A 422 11.89 -15.63 -25.72
CA VAL A 422 13.25 -15.46 -26.27
C VAL A 422 13.71 -14.01 -26.16
N LEU A 423 12.86 -13.05 -26.57
CA LEU A 423 13.26 -11.64 -26.57
C LEU A 423 13.40 -11.07 -25.15
N GLU A 424 12.51 -11.41 -24.21
CA GLU A 424 12.62 -10.95 -22.83
C GLU A 424 13.84 -11.56 -22.11
N SER A 425 14.21 -12.81 -22.44
CA SER A 425 15.42 -13.45 -21.91
C SER A 425 16.69 -13.17 -22.71
N SER A 426 16.63 -12.39 -23.78
CA SER A 426 17.79 -12.00 -24.59
C SER A 426 18.61 -10.89 -23.97
N LYS A 427 19.68 -10.43 -24.65
CA LYS A 427 20.44 -9.22 -24.25
C LYS A 427 19.60 -7.94 -24.34
N LEU A 428 18.53 -7.94 -25.12
CA LEU A 428 17.60 -6.80 -25.25
C LEU A 428 16.73 -6.62 -23.99
N GLN A 429 16.47 -7.67 -23.22
CA GLN A 429 15.61 -7.66 -22.03
C GLN A 429 14.21 -7.10 -22.34
N ALA A 430 13.78 -7.11 -23.57
CA ALA A 430 12.56 -6.49 -24.05
C ALA A 430 12.08 -7.14 -25.33
N THR A 431 10.77 -7.19 -25.54
CA THR A 431 10.16 -7.40 -26.84
C THR A 431 10.36 -6.16 -27.72
N LEU A 432 10.11 -6.25 -29.02
CA LEU A 432 10.29 -5.12 -29.92
C LEU A 432 9.40 -3.94 -29.53
N GLY A 433 8.11 -4.18 -29.22
CA GLY A 433 7.20 -3.14 -28.76
C GLY A 433 7.66 -2.48 -27.46
N LYS A 434 8.19 -3.25 -26.50
CA LYS A 434 8.79 -2.73 -25.27
C LYS A 434 10.05 -1.93 -25.54
N SER A 435 10.89 -2.39 -26.45
CA SER A 435 12.13 -1.70 -26.84
C SER A 435 11.84 -0.33 -27.47
N ILE A 436 10.83 -0.25 -28.36
CA ILE A 436 10.39 1.00 -28.99
C ILE A 436 9.92 2.01 -27.93
N LEU A 437 9.19 1.56 -26.90
CA LEU A 437 8.68 2.43 -25.83
C LEU A 437 9.67 2.64 -24.67
N GLY A 438 10.94 2.20 -24.82
CA GLY A 438 11.97 2.36 -23.80
C GLY A 438 11.69 1.58 -22.51
N VAL A 439 11.14 0.36 -22.63
CA VAL A 439 10.76 -0.50 -21.49
C VAL A 439 11.60 -1.76 -21.50
N ARG A 440 12.12 -2.18 -20.33
CA ARG A 440 12.90 -3.41 -20.14
C ARG A 440 12.30 -4.29 -19.04
N VAL A 441 12.52 -5.59 -19.15
CA VAL A 441 12.17 -6.60 -18.15
C VAL A 441 13.45 -7.09 -17.48
N THR A 442 13.51 -6.99 -16.15
CA THR A 442 14.65 -7.43 -15.35
C THR A 442 14.17 -8.28 -14.18
N ASP A 443 15.09 -8.94 -13.50
CA ASP A 443 14.83 -9.53 -12.19
C ASP A 443 14.75 -8.44 -11.09
N LEU A 444 14.54 -8.85 -9.84
CA LEU A 444 14.45 -7.93 -8.69
C LEU A 444 15.77 -7.20 -8.40
N ASN A 445 16.90 -7.72 -8.91
CA ASN A 445 18.24 -7.15 -8.75
C ASN A 445 18.67 -6.34 -9.99
N TYR A 446 17.73 -5.99 -10.86
CA TYR A 446 17.97 -5.26 -12.13
C TYR A 446 18.86 -6.01 -13.14
N GLN A 447 19.01 -7.33 -12.97
CA GLN A 447 19.78 -8.18 -13.88
C GLN A 447 18.88 -8.77 -14.98
N LYS A 448 19.52 -9.33 -16.00
CA LYS A 448 18.85 -10.02 -17.10
C LYS A 448 18.12 -11.27 -16.58
N ILE A 449 16.84 -11.45 -16.98
CA ILE A 449 16.06 -12.61 -16.61
C ILE A 449 16.53 -13.88 -17.36
N SER A 450 16.43 -15.02 -16.70
CA SER A 450 16.69 -16.33 -17.33
C SER A 450 15.53 -16.73 -18.25
N PHE A 451 15.79 -17.66 -19.16
CA PHE A 451 14.75 -18.23 -20.03
C PHE A 451 13.64 -18.92 -19.21
N ALA A 452 14.01 -19.58 -18.09
CA ALA A 452 13.04 -20.18 -17.18
C ALA A 452 12.11 -19.13 -16.55
N GLN A 453 12.65 -18.00 -16.09
CA GLN A 453 11.85 -16.88 -15.54
C GLN A 453 10.94 -16.27 -16.62
N ALA A 454 11.42 -16.11 -17.85
CA ALA A 454 10.60 -15.64 -18.97
C ALA A 454 9.45 -16.59 -19.28
N ASN A 455 9.66 -17.92 -19.22
CA ASN A 455 8.61 -18.92 -19.36
C ASN A 455 7.58 -18.85 -18.23
N ILE A 456 8.01 -18.83 -16.97
CA ILE A 456 7.11 -18.70 -15.81
C ILE A 456 6.26 -17.44 -16.00
N ARG A 457 6.88 -16.32 -16.39
CA ARG A 457 6.20 -15.05 -16.63
C ARG A 457 5.17 -15.16 -17.76
N TYR A 458 5.51 -15.83 -18.85
CA TYR A 458 4.61 -16.01 -19.99
C TYR A 458 3.40 -16.87 -19.63
N TRP A 459 3.58 -18.02 -19.00
CA TRP A 459 2.49 -18.93 -18.63
C TRP A 459 1.62 -18.37 -17.48
N SER A 460 2.20 -17.65 -16.55
CA SER A 460 1.43 -17.00 -15.49
C SER A 460 0.55 -15.83 -15.98
N LYS A 461 0.80 -15.28 -17.19
CA LYS A 461 -0.13 -14.36 -17.85
C LYS A 461 -1.48 -15.00 -18.16
N LEU A 462 -1.50 -16.29 -18.50
CA LEU A 462 -2.76 -17.04 -18.70
C LEU A 462 -3.63 -17.01 -17.46
N ILE A 463 -3.02 -17.29 -16.31
CA ILE A 463 -3.72 -17.25 -15.01
C ILE A 463 -4.22 -15.83 -14.73
N SER A 464 -3.40 -14.81 -15.03
CA SER A 464 -3.79 -13.40 -14.85
C SER A 464 -5.00 -12.99 -15.69
N ILE A 465 -5.15 -13.55 -16.90
CA ILE A 465 -6.28 -13.27 -17.80
C ILE A 465 -7.52 -14.03 -17.33
N LEU A 466 -7.39 -15.29 -16.91
CA LEU A 466 -8.47 -16.10 -16.34
C LEU A 466 -9.05 -15.50 -15.05
N MET A 467 -8.22 -14.81 -14.27
CA MET A 467 -8.63 -14.11 -13.03
C MET A 467 -9.15 -12.68 -13.28
N LEU A 468 -9.75 -12.41 -14.43
CA LEU A 468 -10.50 -11.19 -14.75
C LEU A 468 -9.87 -9.90 -14.19
N MET A 469 -8.81 -9.40 -14.85
CA MET A 469 -8.23 -8.07 -14.58
C MET A 469 -7.44 -7.90 -13.27
N ILE A 470 -7.34 -8.89 -12.39
CA ILE A 470 -6.57 -8.79 -11.13
C ILE A 470 -5.12 -8.39 -11.40
N GLY A 471 -4.52 -8.89 -12.48
CA GLY A 471 -3.15 -8.54 -12.87
C GLY A 471 -2.95 -7.05 -13.17
N ILE A 472 -3.97 -6.33 -13.64
CA ILE A 472 -3.92 -4.89 -13.93
C ILE A 472 -4.06 -4.09 -12.64
N ILE A 473 -4.97 -4.50 -11.76
CA ILE A 473 -5.19 -3.87 -10.45
C ILE A 473 -3.92 -3.95 -9.59
N MET A 474 -3.21 -5.08 -9.62
CA MET A 474 -1.95 -5.26 -8.90
C MET A 474 -0.86 -4.27 -9.34
N ILE A 475 -0.78 -3.90 -10.63
CA ILE A 475 0.17 -2.89 -11.11
C ILE A 475 -0.13 -1.50 -10.51
N MET A 476 -1.40 -1.18 -10.26
CA MET A 476 -1.80 0.10 -9.65
C MET A 476 -1.49 0.16 -8.16
N LEU A 477 -1.54 -0.99 -7.48
CA LEU A 477 -1.39 -1.09 -6.03
C LEU A 477 0.05 -1.34 -5.57
N ASN A 478 0.94 -1.81 -6.46
CA ASN A 478 2.31 -2.15 -6.10
C ASN A 478 3.27 -0.98 -6.42
N GLU A 479 4.11 -0.59 -5.46
CA GLU A 479 5.13 0.46 -5.64
C GLU A 479 6.08 0.16 -6.81
N LYS A 480 6.46 -1.11 -7.00
CA LYS A 480 7.28 -1.59 -8.13
C LYS A 480 6.47 -1.77 -9.42
N LYS A 481 5.18 -1.42 -9.42
CA LYS A 481 4.25 -1.56 -10.55
C LYS A 481 4.30 -2.94 -11.21
N GLN A 482 4.40 -4.01 -10.39
CA GLN A 482 4.42 -5.38 -10.85
C GLN A 482 3.00 -5.90 -11.07
N SER A 483 2.79 -6.59 -12.19
CA SER A 483 1.59 -7.41 -12.42
C SER A 483 1.72 -8.77 -11.72
N PHE A 484 0.63 -9.53 -11.62
CA PHE A 484 0.65 -10.87 -11.05
C PHE A 484 1.74 -11.76 -11.67
N HIS A 485 1.84 -11.80 -12.99
CA HIS A 485 2.85 -12.58 -13.69
C HIS A 485 4.28 -12.06 -13.48
N ASP A 486 4.47 -10.74 -13.22
CA ASP A 486 5.77 -10.19 -12.86
C ASP A 486 6.19 -10.68 -11.46
N MET A 487 5.25 -10.75 -10.51
CA MET A 487 5.49 -11.20 -9.15
C MET A 487 5.80 -12.70 -9.10
N VAL A 488 5.02 -13.54 -9.80
CA VAL A 488 5.25 -14.98 -9.86
C VAL A 488 6.61 -15.31 -10.47
N ALA A 489 7.02 -14.57 -11.50
CA ALA A 489 8.33 -14.75 -12.14
C ALA A 489 9.49 -14.01 -11.43
N LYS A 490 9.20 -13.27 -10.32
CA LYS A 490 10.18 -12.43 -9.62
C LYS A 490 10.88 -11.43 -10.55
N THR A 491 10.11 -10.75 -11.37
CA THR A 491 10.58 -9.77 -12.37
C THR A 491 10.00 -8.39 -12.14
N ILE A 492 10.66 -7.36 -12.67
CA ILE A 492 10.18 -5.97 -12.69
C ILE A 492 10.30 -5.41 -14.10
N VAL A 493 9.45 -4.43 -14.40
CA VAL A 493 9.44 -3.74 -15.69
C VAL A 493 9.81 -2.29 -15.48
N ILE A 494 10.97 -1.91 -15.98
CA ILE A 494 11.60 -0.60 -15.78
C ILE A 494 11.66 0.21 -17.07
N LEU A 495 11.85 1.50 -16.94
CA LEU A 495 12.20 2.39 -18.06
C LEU A 495 13.70 2.28 -18.35
N LYS A 496 14.05 2.42 -19.66
CA LYS A 496 15.44 2.38 -20.15
C LYS A 496 16.17 3.66 -19.78
#